data_d5d53b57f235d8dc48011a1edd83ea9e
#
_entry.id   d5d53b57f235d8dc48011a1edd83ea9e
#
_cell.length_a   1.000
_cell.length_b   1.000
_cell.length_c   1.000
_cell.angle_alpha   90.00
_cell.angle_beta   90.00
_cell.angle_gamma   90.00
#
_symmetry.space_group_name_H-M   'P 1'
#
loop_
_entity.id
_entity.type
_entity.pdbx_description
1 polymer ?
#
loop_
_entity_poly.entity_id
_entity_poly.type
_entity_poly.pdbx_seq_one_letter_code
_entity_poly.pdbx_strand_id
1 'polypeptide(L)'
;MPLKKVNRKTQTHSPFAYDGLSRVIHERARLGVLTCLVTHPRGLPFPQMKKLCALTDGNLNRHLQVLQEALLVSLAKGPDRERPQTLYRITALGRKRYLDYLAVLEQVILDGASAAKTPQLEKSS
;
A
#
# COMPACT_ATOMS: atom_id res chain seq x y z
N MET A 1 -0.10 0.55 -19.20
CA MET A 1 0.46 1.86 -19.53
C MET A 1 -0.54 2.81 -20.11
N PRO A 2 -1.42 2.37 -20.96
CA PRO A 2 -2.42 3.31 -21.49
C PRO A 2 -3.21 4.04 -20.42
N LEU A 3 -3.47 3.37 -19.30
CA LEU A 3 -4.20 3.99 -18.21
C LEU A 3 -3.48 5.22 -17.67
N LYS A 4 -2.18 5.14 -17.64
CA LYS A 4 -1.41 6.26 -17.13
C LYS A 4 -1.52 7.48 -18.01
N LYS A 5 -1.63 7.27 -19.30
CA LYS A 5 -1.79 8.39 -20.22
C LYS A 5 -3.09 9.12 -19.99
N VAL A 6 -4.15 8.35 -19.73
CA VAL A 6 -5.43 8.97 -19.45
C VAL A 6 -5.35 9.80 -18.18
N ASN A 7 -4.73 9.24 -17.17
CA ASN A 7 -4.60 9.95 -15.90
C ASN A 7 -3.76 11.20 -16.04
N ARG A 8 -2.75 11.15 -16.88
CA ARG A 8 -1.91 12.33 -17.09
C ARG A 8 -2.67 13.50 -17.66
N LYS A 9 -3.62 13.23 -18.53
CA LYS A 9 -4.39 14.30 -19.10
C LYS A 9 -5.19 15.03 -18.04
N THR A 10 -5.76 14.30 -17.11
CA THR A 10 -6.52 14.92 -16.06
C THR A 10 -5.65 15.61 -15.04
N GLN A 11 -4.37 15.27 -15.02
CA GLN A 11 -3.45 15.79 -14.02
C GLN A 11 -2.61 16.95 -14.54
N THR A 12 -2.86 17.41 -15.76
CA THR A 12 -2.05 18.49 -16.33
C THR A 12 -2.10 19.77 -15.53
N HIS A 13 -3.19 20.00 -14.80
CA HIS A 13 -3.35 21.20 -14.01
C HIS A 13 -2.70 21.11 -12.64
N SER A 14 -2.39 19.91 -12.20
CA SER A 14 -1.85 19.68 -10.86
C SER A 14 -0.82 18.58 -10.92
N PRO A 15 0.35 18.86 -11.47
CA PRO A 15 1.35 17.80 -11.72
C PRO A 15 1.83 17.10 -10.46
N PHE A 16 1.69 17.73 -9.30
CA PHE A 16 2.14 17.12 -8.06
C PHE A 16 0.98 16.68 -7.16
N ALA A 17 -0.21 16.54 -7.72
CA ALA A 17 -1.36 16.08 -6.93
C ALA A 17 -1.30 14.59 -6.63
N TYR A 18 -0.70 13.81 -7.54
CA TYR A 18 -0.53 12.37 -7.35
C TYR A 18 -1.84 11.67 -6.99
N ASP A 19 -2.84 11.88 -7.84
CA ASP A 19 -4.17 11.31 -7.60
C ASP A 19 -4.16 9.79 -7.48
N GLY A 20 -3.12 9.14 -8.00
CA GLY A 20 -3.02 7.69 -7.89
C GLY A 20 -2.63 7.19 -6.51
N LEU A 21 -2.31 8.09 -5.57
CA LEU A 21 -2.02 7.66 -4.21
C LEU A 21 -3.33 7.45 -3.47
N SER A 22 -3.78 6.21 -3.46
CA SER A 22 -5.04 5.81 -2.83
C SER A 22 -5.04 6.19 -1.35
N ARG A 23 -6.12 6.82 -0.88
CA ARG A 23 -6.26 7.15 0.52
C ARG A 23 -6.27 5.92 1.40
N VAL A 24 -6.87 4.84 0.91
CA VAL A 24 -6.95 3.61 1.70
C VAL A 24 -5.56 3.06 1.94
N ILE A 25 -4.68 3.12 0.95
CA ILE A 25 -3.34 2.57 1.05
C ILE A 25 -2.36 3.58 1.66
N HIS A 26 -2.57 4.86 1.40
CA HIS A 26 -1.61 5.91 1.76
C HIS A 26 -1.65 6.26 3.26
N GLU A 27 -2.10 5.38 4.07
CA GLU A 27 -2.03 5.49 5.50
C GLU A 27 -0.92 4.55 5.96
N ARG A 28 0.00 5.04 6.77
CA ARG A 28 1.23 4.31 7.10
C ARG A 28 0.97 2.89 7.57
N ALA A 29 0.02 2.71 8.48
CA ALA A 29 -0.24 1.39 9.03
C ALA A 29 -0.82 0.45 7.98
N ARG A 30 -1.73 0.96 7.15
CA ARG A 30 -2.34 0.13 6.11
C ARG A 30 -1.33 -0.23 5.02
N LEU A 31 -0.46 0.71 4.67
CA LEU A 31 0.62 0.41 3.74
C LEU A 31 1.52 -0.69 4.31
N GLY A 32 1.83 -0.59 5.59
CA GLY A 32 2.64 -1.61 6.25
C GLY A 32 1.97 -2.98 6.25
N VAL A 33 0.68 -3.01 6.54
CA VAL A 33 -0.08 -4.27 6.53
C VAL A 33 -0.08 -4.89 5.14
N LEU A 34 -0.34 -4.10 4.12
CA LEU A 34 -0.35 -4.62 2.76
C LEU A 34 1.03 -5.11 2.32
N THR A 35 2.06 -4.37 2.66
CA THR A 35 3.43 -4.80 2.34
C THR A 35 3.74 -6.13 3.02
N CYS A 36 3.33 -6.26 4.27
CA CYS A 36 3.50 -7.49 5.02
C CYS A 36 2.82 -8.66 4.30
N LEU A 37 1.59 -8.45 3.83
CA LEU A 37 0.85 -9.51 3.17
C LEU A 37 1.37 -9.83 1.77
N VAL A 38 1.88 -8.84 1.07
CA VAL A 38 2.50 -9.09 -0.24
C VAL A 38 3.71 -10.00 -0.09
N THR A 39 4.48 -9.83 0.98
CA THR A 39 5.65 -10.65 1.21
C THR A 39 5.31 -12.01 1.80
N HIS A 40 4.05 -12.24 2.16
CA HIS A 40 3.58 -13.52 2.69
C HIS A 40 2.34 -13.98 1.93
N PRO A 41 2.53 -14.45 0.70
CA PRO A 41 1.37 -14.74 -0.17
C PRO A 41 0.46 -15.84 0.34
N ARG A 42 0.95 -16.70 1.23
CA ARG A 42 0.09 -17.73 1.83
C ARG A 42 -0.79 -17.18 2.93
N GLY A 43 -0.54 -15.95 3.35
CA GLY A 43 -1.31 -15.31 4.38
C GLY A 43 -0.61 -15.36 5.72
N LEU A 44 -1.14 -14.55 6.64
CA LEU A 44 -0.59 -14.45 7.99
C LEU A 44 -1.72 -14.44 9.00
N PRO A 45 -1.52 -15.09 10.16
CA PRO A 45 -2.47 -14.97 11.25
C PRO A 45 -2.33 -13.62 11.95
N PHE A 46 -3.40 -13.22 12.62
CA PHE A 46 -3.47 -11.92 13.28
C PHE A 46 -2.29 -11.67 14.23
N PRO A 47 -1.94 -12.59 15.13
CA PRO A 47 -0.86 -12.31 16.09
C PRO A 47 0.48 -12.04 15.41
N GLN A 48 0.75 -12.72 14.31
CA GLN A 48 2.00 -12.54 13.60
C GLN A 48 2.04 -11.20 12.89
N MET A 49 0.92 -10.81 12.28
CA MET A 49 0.80 -9.49 11.65
C MET A 49 0.97 -8.38 12.67
N LYS A 50 0.37 -8.55 13.84
CA LYS A 50 0.49 -7.57 14.90
C LYS A 50 1.95 -7.31 15.24
N LYS A 51 2.72 -8.37 15.34
CA LYS A 51 4.13 -8.29 15.66
C LYS A 51 4.92 -7.61 14.54
N LEU A 52 4.71 -8.08 13.32
CA LEU A 52 5.46 -7.58 12.17
C LEU A 52 5.17 -6.11 11.89
N CYS A 53 3.95 -5.68 12.14
CA CYS A 53 3.55 -4.31 11.86
C CYS A 53 3.62 -3.39 13.08
N ALA A 54 3.97 -3.94 14.24
CA ALA A 54 4.09 -3.20 15.49
C ALA A 54 2.81 -2.40 15.80
N LEU A 55 1.67 -3.08 15.72
CA LEU A 55 0.37 -2.47 15.98
C LEU A 55 -0.28 -3.10 17.19
N THR A 56 -1.19 -2.34 17.83
CA THR A 56 -2.03 -2.90 18.88
C THR A 56 -3.14 -3.73 18.26
N ASP A 57 -3.76 -4.58 19.08
CA ASP A 57 -4.89 -5.39 18.61
C ASP A 57 -5.98 -4.54 17.99
N GLY A 58 -6.37 -3.47 18.68
CA GLY A 58 -7.45 -2.63 18.18
C GLY A 58 -7.10 -1.91 16.90
N ASN A 59 -5.88 -1.39 16.81
CA ASN A 59 -5.47 -0.68 15.61
C ASN A 59 -5.35 -1.62 14.42
N LEU A 60 -4.75 -2.79 14.61
CA LEU A 60 -4.65 -3.75 13.52
C LEU A 60 -6.04 -4.20 13.07
N ASN A 61 -6.92 -4.49 14.02
CA ASN A 61 -8.27 -4.92 13.70
C ASN A 61 -9.00 -3.86 12.88
N ARG A 62 -8.88 -2.60 13.27
CA ARG A 62 -9.52 -1.50 12.56
C ARG A 62 -8.98 -1.36 11.13
N HIS A 63 -7.66 -1.44 10.98
CA HIS A 63 -7.07 -1.31 9.65
C HIS A 63 -7.41 -2.50 8.76
N LEU A 64 -7.43 -3.71 9.32
CA LEU A 64 -7.84 -4.87 8.54
C LEU A 64 -9.29 -4.75 8.09
N GLN A 65 -10.14 -4.19 8.94
CA GLN A 65 -11.54 -3.99 8.59
C GLN A 65 -11.67 -3.04 7.40
N VAL A 66 -10.94 -1.94 7.43
CA VAL A 66 -10.94 -0.99 6.31
C VAL A 66 -10.48 -1.68 5.02
N LEU A 67 -9.41 -2.47 5.11
CA LEU A 67 -8.87 -3.15 3.95
C LEU A 67 -9.81 -4.23 3.42
N GLN A 68 -10.51 -4.93 4.32
CA GLN A 68 -11.49 -5.92 3.91
C GLN A 68 -12.69 -5.28 3.22
N GLU A 69 -13.17 -4.16 3.75
CA GLU A 69 -14.27 -3.43 3.15
C GLU A 69 -13.91 -2.90 1.77
N ALA A 70 -12.65 -2.57 1.58
CA ALA A 70 -12.16 -2.13 0.27
C ALA A 70 -11.82 -3.30 -0.65
N LEU A 71 -12.03 -4.53 -0.20
CA LEU A 71 -11.77 -5.76 -0.95
C LEU A 71 -10.29 -5.97 -1.27
N LEU A 72 -9.43 -5.38 -0.49
CA LEU A 72 -7.99 -5.52 -0.69
C LEU A 72 -7.40 -6.69 0.10
N VAL A 73 -8.09 -7.11 1.14
CA VAL A 73 -7.66 -8.21 2.01
C VAL A 73 -8.83 -9.16 2.19
N SER A 74 -8.54 -10.44 2.26
CA SER A 74 -9.54 -11.48 2.50
C SER A 74 -9.07 -12.40 3.59
N LEU A 75 -10.01 -13.20 4.09
CA LEU A 75 -9.75 -14.21 5.10
C LEU A 75 -9.70 -15.58 4.45
N ALA A 76 -8.81 -16.41 4.96
CA ALA A 76 -8.71 -17.79 4.51
C ALA A 76 -8.40 -18.67 5.72
N LYS A 77 -8.70 -19.95 5.60
CA LYS A 77 -8.34 -20.90 6.64
C LYS A 77 -6.94 -21.45 6.39
N GLY A 78 -6.19 -21.63 7.46
CA GLY A 78 -4.88 -22.24 7.36
C GLY A 78 -4.99 -23.72 7.01
N PRO A 79 -3.86 -24.31 6.62
CA PRO A 79 -3.85 -25.71 6.17
C PRO A 79 -4.02 -26.74 7.27
N ASP A 80 -3.81 -26.36 8.52
CA ASP A 80 -3.87 -27.29 9.64
C ASP A 80 -5.30 -27.48 10.11
N ARG A 81 -5.85 -28.66 9.88
CA ARG A 81 -7.23 -28.94 10.28
C ARG A 81 -7.39 -29.12 11.78
N GLU A 82 -6.35 -29.55 12.45
CA GLU A 82 -6.40 -29.78 13.88
C GLU A 82 -6.30 -28.49 14.67
N ARG A 83 -5.65 -27.49 14.11
CA ARG A 83 -5.53 -26.18 14.70
C ARG A 83 -6.01 -25.16 13.69
N PRO A 84 -7.33 -25.04 13.52
CA PRO A 84 -7.85 -24.08 12.54
C PRO A 84 -7.36 -22.69 12.88
N GLN A 85 -6.86 -22.03 11.86
CA GLN A 85 -6.26 -20.71 12.01
C GLN A 85 -6.77 -19.83 10.89
N THR A 86 -7.22 -18.64 11.25
CA THR A 86 -7.62 -17.67 10.26
C THR A 86 -6.40 -16.94 9.73
N LEU A 87 -6.27 -16.92 8.43
CA LEU A 87 -5.18 -16.21 7.78
C LEU A 87 -5.74 -15.03 7.01
N TYR A 88 -5.00 -13.94 7.04
CA TYR A 88 -5.30 -12.77 6.23
C TYR A 88 -4.44 -12.81 4.99
N ARG A 89 -5.04 -12.57 3.84
CA ARG A 89 -4.35 -12.60 2.56
C ARG A 89 -4.66 -11.34 1.77
N ILE A 90 -3.68 -10.89 1.02
CA ILE A 90 -3.97 -9.83 0.05
C ILE A 90 -4.74 -10.45 -1.12
N THR A 91 -5.76 -9.74 -1.60
CA THR A 91 -6.54 -10.19 -2.75
C THR A 91 -5.82 -9.84 -4.04
N ALA A 92 -6.31 -10.39 -5.16
CA ALA A 92 -5.77 -10.00 -6.48
C ALA A 92 -5.95 -8.50 -6.71
N LEU A 93 -7.10 -7.97 -6.32
CA LEU A 93 -7.35 -6.53 -6.39
C LEU A 93 -6.39 -5.77 -5.49
N GLY A 94 -6.19 -6.27 -4.28
CA GLY A 94 -5.27 -5.64 -3.34
C GLY A 94 -3.86 -5.57 -3.88
N ARG A 95 -3.40 -6.67 -4.49
CA ARG A 95 -2.07 -6.70 -5.09
C ARG A 95 -1.94 -5.70 -6.23
N LYS A 96 -2.95 -5.64 -7.08
CA LYS A 96 -2.96 -4.71 -8.20
C LYS A 96 -2.91 -3.27 -7.72
N ARG A 97 -3.77 -2.93 -6.76
CA ARG A 97 -3.83 -1.57 -6.23
C ARG A 97 -2.55 -1.21 -5.50
N TYR A 98 -1.96 -2.18 -4.81
CA TYR A 98 -0.70 -1.96 -4.12
C TYR A 98 0.42 -1.63 -5.11
N LEU A 99 0.50 -2.39 -6.21
CA LEU A 99 1.52 -2.14 -7.23
C LEU A 99 1.30 -0.81 -7.94
N ASP A 100 0.04 -0.47 -8.22
CA ASP A 100 -0.27 0.83 -8.81
C ASP A 100 0.16 1.97 -7.87
N TYR A 101 -0.09 1.79 -6.58
CA TYR A 101 0.32 2.76 -5.58
C TYR A 101 1.84 2.92 -5.57
N LEU A 102 2.58 1.82 -5.60
CA LEU A 102 4.03 1.89 -5.60
C LEU A 102 4.57 2.61 -6.83
N ALA A 103 3.93 2.43 -7.98
CA ALA A 103 4.35 3.10 -9.20
C ALA A 103 4.21 4.62 -9.07
N VAL A 104 3.11 5.08 -8.48
CA VAL A 104 2.91 6.50 -8.25
C VAL A 104 3.89 7.03 -7.21
N LEU A 105 4.10 6.26 -6.15
CA LEU A 105 5.06 6.64 -5.11
C LEU A 105 6.47 6.76 -5.69
N GLU A 106 6.82 5.87 -6.59
CA GLU A 106 8.11 5.94 -7.27
C GLU A 106 8.24 7.26 -8.02
N GLN A 107 7.18 7.71 -8.66
CA GLN A 107 7.19 8.98 -9.37
C GLN A 107 7.41 10.14 -8.39
N VAL A 108 6.80 10.09 -7.22
CA VAL A 108 7.04 11.09 -6.19
C VAL A 108 8.51 11.14 -5.81
N ILE A 109 9.10 9.97 -5.62
CA ILE A 109 10.51 9.87 -5.25
C ILE A 109 11.39 10.46 -6.34
N LEU A 110 11.10 10.12 -7.60
CA LEU A 110 11.89 10.62 -8.72
C LEU A 110 11.79 12.13 -8.85
N ASP A 111 10.58 12.67 -8.71
CA ASP A 111 10.38 14.11 -8.80
C ASP A 111 11.16 14.84 -7.71
N GLY A 112 11.03 14.35 -6.49
CA GLY A 112 11.69 14.97 -5.35
C GLY A 112 13.20 14.82 -5.39
N ALA A 113 13.67 13.63 -5.69
CA ALA A 113 15.11 13.37 -5.71
C ALA A 113 15.81 14.17 -6.80
N SER A 114 15.17 14.27 -7.96
CA SER A 114 15.74 15.02 -9.08
C SER A 114 15.92 16.48 -8.71
N ALA A 115 14.91 17.08 -8.10
CA ALA A 115 14.98 18.47 -7.69
C ALA A 115 16.00 18.67 -6.57
N ALA A 116 16.04 17.75 -5.61
CA ALA A 116 16.93 17.87 -4.47
C ALA A 116 18.40 17.72 -4.85
N LYS A 117 18.67 17.10 -5.98
CA LYS A 117 20.05 16.90 -6.43
C LYS A 117 20.60 18.01 -7.29
N THR A 118 19.89 19.12 -7.41
CA THR A 118 20.33 20.24 -8.22
C THR A 118 20.93 21.31 -7.31
N PRO A 119 22.21 21.24 -7.02
CA PRO A 119 22.83 22.12 -6.02
C PRO A 119 22.83 23.59 -6.39
N GLN A 120 22.92 23.89 -7.65
CA GLN A 120 23.01 25.30 -8.06
C GLN A 120 21.73 26.07 -7.73
N LEU A 121 20.63 25.40 -7.53
CA LEU A 121 19.40 26.08 -7.14
C LEU A 121 19.56 26.72 -5.77
N GLU A 122 20.27 26.05 -4.91
CA GLU A 122 20.48 26.55 -3.57
C GLU A 122 21.46 27.70 -3.56
N LYS A 123 22.47 27.61 -4.42
CA LYS A 123 23.49 28.63 -4.45
C LYS A 123 23.01 29.93 -5.03
N SER A 124 22.07 29.86 -5.91
CA SER A 124 21.55 31.06 -6.52
C SER A 124 20.69 31.88 -5.60
N SER A 125 20.33 31.35 -4.48
CA SER A 125 19.47 32.08 -3.53
C SER A 125 20.26 32.81 -2.43
#